data_37fb55b449edc2b839799e9751adfeb1
#
_entry.id   37fb55b449edc2b839799e9751adfeb1
#
_cell.length_a   1.000
_cell.length_b   1.000
_cell.length_c   1.000
_cell.angle_alpha   90.00
_cell.angle_beta   90.00
_cell.angle_gamma   90.00
#
_symmetry.space_group_name_H-M   'P 1'
#
loop_
_entity.id
_entity.type
_entity.pdbx_description
1 polymer ?
#
loop_
_entity_poly.entity_id
_entity_poly.type
_entity_poly.pdbx_seq_one_letter_code
_entity_poly.pdbx_strand_id
1 'polypeptide(L)'
;NIQDVEIVDNLEKKMRLIELLLTMTYDAKVNMQDTFTTVKYWEVLIYNYLLKRSIVIPQKDIDASKDAQYPGGFVKEPKTGESDWVVSFDLNSLYPHLIMQYNISPETMIDQKLNVNVDGILNKEYDTSNLKYAMAASGQLYDKSKRGFLPELMDTIYNERVVYKKKMLQLKQELVDDPSREEELSGEIAKYNNFQMAKKIQMNSCYGAVGNAYFRFFQLRNAEAI
;
A
#
# COMPACT_ATOMS: atom_id res chain seq x y z
N ASN A 1 4.15 30.67 -21.53
CA ASN A 1 2.84 30.03 -21.86
C ASN A 1 2.95 28.91 -22.91
N ILE A 2 3.58 29.08 -24.09
CA ILE A 2 3.75 28.00 -25.07
C ILE A 2 4.67 26.93 -24.50
N GLN A 3 5.81 27.33 -23.95
CA GLN A 3 6.78 26.42 -23.34
C GLN A 3 6.16 25.59 -22.17
N ASP A 4 5.28 26.18 -21.37
CA ASP A 4 4.60 25.47 -20.29
C ASP A 4 3.70 24.35 -20.81
N VAL A 5 2.99 24.61 -21.92
CA VAL A 5 2.14 23.61 -22.57
C VAL A 5 2.99 22.49 -23.20
N GLU A 6 4.10 22.85 -23.86
CA GLU A 6 5.03 21.87 -24.43
C GLU A 6 5.66 20.98 -23.36
N ILE A 7 5.99 21.52 -22.18
CA ILE A 7 6.49 20.75 -21.05
C ILE A 7 5.45 19.72 -20.58
N VAL A 8 4.20 20.12 -20.42
CA VAL A 8 3.11 19.22 -20.01
C VAL A 8 2.90 18.10 -21.04
N ASP A 9 2.86 18.44 -22.32
CA ASP A 9 2.73 17.46 -23.41
C ASP A 9 3.90 16.47 -23.45
N ASN A 10 5.13 16.96 -23.29
CA ASN A 10 6.33 16.13 -23.23
C ASN A 10 6.36 15.23 -21.98
N LEU A 11 5.88 15.71 -20.84
CA LEU A 11 5.73 14.90 -19.62
C LEU A 11 4.73 13.76 -19.84
N GLU A 12 3.57 14.06 -20.43
CA GLU A 12 2.56 13.04 -20.74
C GLU A 12 3.11 12.00 -21.73
N LYS A 13 3.73 12.41 -22.82
CA LYS A 13 4.36 11.51 -23.80
C LYS A 13 5.40 10.59 -23.16
N LYS A 14 6.18 11.11 -22.20
CA LYS A 14 7.25 10.34 -21.51
C LYS A 14 6.70 9.44 -20.42
N MET A 15 5.75 9.92 -19.62
CA MET A 15 5.29 9.27 -18.40
C MET A 15 3.97 8.50 -18.56
N ARG A 16 3.17 8.80 -19.59
CA ARG A 16 1.87 8.19 -19.90
C ARG A 16 0.92 8.23 -18.69
N LEU A 17 0.83 9.38 -18.03
CA LEU A 17 0.09 9.55 -16.78
C LEU A 17 -1.42 9.39 -16.97
N ILE A 18 -1.96 9.83 -18.11
CA ILE A 18 -3.40 9.67 -18.44
C ILE A 18 -3.76 8.19 -18.54
N GLU A 19 -2.94 7.39 -19.22
CA GLU A 19 -3.18 5.95 -19.31
C GLU A 19 -3.09 5.26 -17.94
N LEU A 20 -2.12 5.65 -17.12
CA LEU A 20 -1.99 5.15 -15.77
C LEU A 20 -3.22 5.52 -14.93
N LEU A 21 -3.68 6.79 -15.00
CA LEU A 21 -4.87 7.27 -14.31
C LEU A 21 -6.11 6.49 -14.73
N LEU A 22 -6.32 6.31 -16.03
CA LEU A 22 -7.44 5.51 -16.55
C LEU A 22 -7.36 4.06 -16.06
N THR A 23 -6.18 3.47 -16.09
CA THR A 23 -5.94 2.11 -15.58
C THR A 23 -6.36 2.00 -14.11
N MET A 24 -5.94 2.95 -13.27
CA MET A 24 -6.32 2.98 -11.85
C MET A 24 -7.83 3.18 -11.67
N THR A 25 -8.42 4.07 -12.42
CA THR A 25 -9.87 4.39 -12.39
C THR A 25 -10.72 3.15 -12.70
N TYR A 26 -10.41 2.46 -13.80
CA TYR A 26 -11.14 1.25 -14.21
C TYR A 26 -10.91 0.08 -13.25
N ASP A 27 -9.68 -0.13 -12.80
CA ASP A 27 -9.34 -1.22 -11.90
C ASP A 27 -10.06 -1.11 -10.55
N ALA A 28 -10.06 0.09 -9.95
CA ALA A 28 -10.73 0.35 -8.69
C ALA A 28 -12.23 0.63 -8.81
N LYS A 29 -12.74 0.86 -10.02
CA LYS A 29 -14.13 1.26 -10.31
C LYS A 29 -14.53 2.54 -9.56
N VAL A 30 -13.65 3.52 -9.56
CA VAL A 30 -13.86 4.85 -8.96
C VAL A 30 -14.13 5.89 -10.06
N ASN A 31 -14.67 7.02 -9.67
CA ASN A 31 -14.71 8.16 -10.60
C ASN A 31 -13.29 8.70 -10.82
N MET A 32 -13.01 9.19 -12.03
CA MET A 32 -11.68 9.68 -12.39
C MET A 32 -11.18 10.77 -11.42
N GLN A 33 -12.04 11.68 -10.99
CA GLN A 33 -11.69 12.74 -10.02
C GLN A 33 -11.34 12.17 -8.63
N ASP A 34 -12.01 11.11 -8.21
CA ASP A 34 -11.81 10.48 -6.91
C ASP A 34 -10.48 9.67 -6.86
N THR A 35 -9.90 9.33 -8.02
CA THR A 35 -8.61 8.62 -8.11
C THR A 35 -7.46 9.43 -7.52
N PHE A 36 -7.54 10.77 -7.52
CA PHE A 36 -6.54 11.65 -6.92
C PHE A 36 -6.63 11.74 -5.39
N THR A 37 -7.67 11.17 -4.78
CA THR A 37 -7.91 11.22 -3.34
C THR A 37 -7.76 9.84 -2.73
N THR A 38 -6.69 9.59 -1.99
CA THR A 38 -6.38 8.27 -1.40
C THR A 38 -7.52 7.71 -0.57
N VAL A 39 -8.17 8.54 0.24
CA VAL A 39 -9.31 8.15 1.09
C VAL A 39 -10.48 7.65 0.25
N LYS A 40 -10.91 8.43 -0.74
CA LYS A 40 -12.03 8.06 -1.63
C LYS A 40 -11.73 6.80 -2.42
N TYR A 41 -10.53 6.73 -2.97
CA TYR A 41 -10.06 5.59 -3.73
C TYR A 41 -10.15 4.28 -2.92
N TRP A 42 -9.63 4.29 -1.68
CA TRP A 42 -9.67 3.13 -0.80
C TRP A 42 -11.07 2.84 -0.26
N GLU A 43 -11.89 3.86 0.03
CA GLU A 43 -13.29 3.65 0.40
C GLU A 43 -14.06 2.89 -0.68
N VAL A 44 -13.84 3.20 -1.96
CA VAL A 44 -14.51 2.50 -3.07
C VAL A 44 -13.97 1.09 -3.27
N LEU A 45 -12.65 0.89 -3.16
CA LEU A 45 -12.06 -0.45 -3.21
C LEU A 45 -12.66 -1.37 -2.14
N ILE A 46 -12.70 -0.89 -0.90
CA ILE A 46 -13.27 -1.65 0.23
C ILE A 46 -14.77 -1.85 0.03
N TYR A 47 -15.49 -0.83 -0.44
CA TYR A 47 -16.90 -0.94 -0.78
C TYR A 47 -17.16 -2.09 -1.75
N ASN A 48 -16.45 -2.11 -2.87
CA ASN A 48 -16.59 -3.15 -3.89
C ASN A 48 -16.25 -4.55 -3.35
N TYR A 49 -15.26 -4.62 -2.47
CA TYR A 49 -14.85 -5.87 -1.83
C TYR A 49 -15.95 -6.39 -0.87
N LEU A 50 -16.48 -5.54 0.00
CA LEU A 50 -17.51 -5.90 0.98
C LEU A 50 -18.86 -6.20 0.32
N LEU A 51 -19.25 -5.41 -0.70
CA LEU A 51 -20.46 -5.61 -1.47
C LEU A 51 -20.54 -7.00 -2.10
N LYS A 52 -19.44 -7.47 -2.70
CA LYS A 52 -19.34 -8.82 -3.28
C LYS A 52 -19.55 -9.94 -2.26
N ARG A 53 -19.37 -9.65 -0.96
CA ARG A 53 -19.53 -10.58 0.16
C ARG A 53 -20.83 -10.37 0.93
N SER A 54 -21.71 -9.48 0.44
CA SER A 54 -22.97 -9.09 1.10
C SER A 54 -22.75 -8.54 2.53
N ILE A 55 -21.62 -7.85 2.75
CA ILE A 55 -21.29 -7.21 4.02
C ILE A 55 -21.68 -5.72 3.91
N VAL A 56 -22.46 -5.29 4.89
CA VAL A 56 -22.87 -3.88 5.01
C VAL A 56 -21.71 -3.03 5.49
N ILE A 57 -21.52 -1.88 4.84
CA ILE A 57 -20.48 -0.92 5.20
C ILE A 57 -20.94 -0.12 6.41
N PRO A 58 -20.05 0.11 7.41
CA PRO A 58 -20.39 0.96 8.55
C PRO A 58 -20.68 2.40 8.12
N GLN A 59 -21.52 3.07 8.87
CA GLN A 59 -21.75 4.50 8.68
C GLN A 59 -20.44 5.26 8.96
N LYS A 60 -20.20 6.34 8.19
CA LYS A 60 -19.05 7.20 8.42
C LYS A 60 -19.23 7.97 9.72
N ASP A 61 -18.24 7.90 10.59
CA ASP A 61 -18.18 8.73 11.78
C ASP A 61 -17.85 10.17 11.38
N ILE A 62 -18.80 11.08 11.59
CA ILE A 62 -18.67 12.50 11.24
C ILE A 62 -17.99 13.27 12.39
N ASP A 63 -18.09 12.73 13.61
CA ASP A 63 -17.60 13.35 14.86
C ASP A 63 -16.21 12.84 15.27
N ALA A 64 -15.58 11.99 14.44
CA ALA A 64 -14.23 11.52 14.72
C ALA A 64 -13.28 12.70 14.93
N SER A 65 -12.55 12.70 16.03
CA SER A 65 -11.58 13.75 16.37
C SER A 65 -10.53 13.85 15.26
N LYS A 66 -10.54 15.01 14.60
CA LYS A 66 -9.67 15.30 13.44
C LYS A 66 -8.23 15.63 13.85
N ASP A 67 -8.00 15.80 15.15
CA ASP A 67 -6.71 16.20 15.72
C ASP A 67 -5.85 15.01 16.18
N ALA A 68 -6.26 13.79 15.85
CA ALA A 68 -5.52 12.59 16.21
C ALA A 68 -4.19 12.54 15.46
N GLN A 69 -3.10 12.80 16.19
CA GLN A 69 -1.73 12.61 15.70
C GLN A 69 -1.17 11.28 16.22
N TYR A 70 -0.38 10.63 15.41
CA TYR A 70 0.38 9.44 15.79
C TYR A 70 1.83 9.57 15.32
N PRO A 71 2.78 8.95 16.05
CA PRO A 71 4.18 8.98 15.64
C PRO A 71 4.32 8.26 14.28
N GLY A 72 5.16 8.81 13.40
CA GLY A 72 5.55 8.15 12.16
C GLY A 72 6.43 6.93 12.39
N GLY A 73 6.94 6.35 11.31
CA GLY A 73 7.83 5.20 11.38
C GLY A 73 9.07 5.48 12.25
N PHE A 74 9.49 4.48 13.02
CA PHE A 74 10.69 4.56 13.84
C PHE A 74 11.93 4.79 12.97
N VAL A 75 12.71 5.81 13.31
CA VAL A 75 14.00 6.11 12.68
C VAL A 75 15.09 5.98 13.74
N LYS A 76 15.99 5.04 13.54
CA LYS A 76 17.16 4.88 14.42
C LYS A 76 18.15 5.99 14.14
N GLU A 77 18.67 6.62 15.19
CA GLU A 77 19.74 7.61 15.09
C GLU A 77 20.95 7.04 14.33
N PRO A 78 21.42 7.71 13.27
CA PRO A 78 22.57 7.25 12.52
C PRO A 78 23.87 7.43 13.31
N LYS A 79 24.80 6.51 13.15
CA LYS A 79 26.18 6.74 13.58
C LYS A 79 26.84 7.67 12.57
N THR A 80 27.20 8.87 12.98
CA THR A 80 27.91 9.85 12.15
C THR A 80 29.37 9.47 11.98
N GLY A 81 29.93 9.72 10.80
CA GLY A 81 31.33 9.46 10.47
C GLY A 81 31.48 8.87 9.05
N GLU A 82 32.72 8.67 8.65
CA GLU A 82 33.06 7.95 7.42
C GLU A 82 32.96 6.45 7.65
N SER A 83 32.47 5.73 6.65
CA SER A 83 32.38 4.27 6.68
C SER A 83 32.83 3.69 5.34
N ASP A 84 33.71 2.72 5.40
CA ASP A 84 34.10 1.91 4.24
C ASP A 84 33.09 0.76 4.06
N TRP A 85 32.89 0.32 2.83
CA TRP A 85 32.04 -0.83 2.51
C TRP A 85 30.58 -0.68 2.97
N VAL A 86 29.91 0.38 2.50
CA VAL A 86 28.49 0.63 2.82
C VAL A 86 27.60 -0.28 1.96
N VAL A 87 26.71 -1.05 2.62
CA VAL A 87 25.67 -1.86 1.96
C VAL A 87 24.31 -1.31 2.35
N SER A 88 23.50 -1.01 1.35
CA SER A 88 22.13 -0.53 1.55
C SER A 88 21.12 -1.65 1.27
N PHE A 89 20.17 -1.84 2.18
CA PHE A 89 19.05 -2.77 2.02
C PHE A 89 17.74 -2.01 2.01
N ASP A 90 16.80 -2.43 1.17
CA ASP A 90 15.44 -1.90 1.10
C ASP A 90 14.43 -3.03 1.15
N LEU A 91 13.35 -2.84 1.92
CA LEU A 91 12.27 -3.81 2.06
C LEU A 91 11.17 -3.50 1.04
N ASN A 92 10.97 -4.39 0.10
CA ASN A 92 9.91 -4.24 -0.90
C ASN A 92 8.52 -4.21 -0.26
N SER A 93 7.76 -3.13 -0.53
CA SER A 93 6.35 -3.01 -0.10
C SER A 93 6.17 -3.19 1.42
N LEU A 94 6.99 -2.51 2.24
CA LEU A 94 7.04 -2.70 3.70
C LEU A 94 5.65 -2.60 4.35
N TYR A 95 4.93 -1.48 4.19
CA TYR A 95 3.62 -1.27 4.81
C TYR A 95 2.57 -2.33 4.40
N PRO A 96 2.40 -2.69 3.12
CA PRO A 96 1.55 -3.80 2.73
C PRO A 96 1.89 -5.11 3.43
N HIS A 97 3.18 -5.45 3.58
CA HIS A 97 3.60 -6.67 4.24
C HIS A 97 3.34 -6.63 5.75
N LEU A 98 3.50 -5.49 6.42
CA LEU A 98 3.13 -5.34 7.82
C LEU A 98 1.63 -5.57 8.03
N ILE A 99 0.78 -4.96 7.19
CA ILE A 99 -0.67 -5.18 7.21
C ILE A 99 -0.99 -6.67 7.05
N MET A 100 -0.36 -7.34 6.09
CA MET A 100 -0.59 -8.78 5.84
C MET A 100 -0.07 -9.66 6.95
N GLN A 101 1.13 -9.41 7.47
CA GLN A 101 1.82 -10.22 8.47
C GLN A 101 1.13 -10.19 9.82
N TYR A 102 0.76 -8.99 10.28
CA TYR A 102 0.14 -8.80 11.60
C TYR A 102 -1.38 -8.83 11.55
N ASN A 103 -1.97 -9.05 10.37
CA ASN A 103 -3.41 -9.10 10.16
C ASN A 103 -4.11 -7.79 10.57
N ILE A 104 -3.49 -6.65 10.25
CA ILE A 104 -3.97 -5.32 10.64
C ILE A 104 -5.22 -4.97 9.85
N SER A 105 -6.37 -4.93 10.53
CA SER A 105 -7.67 -4.57 9.95
C SER A 105 -8.62 -4.14 11.08
N PRO A 106 -9.60 -3.26 10.81
CA PRO A 106 -10.52 -2.80 11.84
C PRO A 106 -11.23 -3.93 12.59
N GLU A 107 -11.66 -4.98 11.87
CA GLU A 107 -12.44 -6.09 12.45
C GLU A 107 -11.59 -7.17 13.11
N THR A 108 -10.27 -7.13 12.93
CA THR A 108 -9.34 -8.08 13.60
C THR A 108 -8.66 -7.46 14.81
N MET A 109 -8.79 -6.14 14.98
CA MET A 109 -8.21 -5.44 16.11
C MET A 109 -8.86 -5.89 17.42
N ILE A 110 -8.02 -6.29 18.39
CA ILE A 110 -8.44 -6.64 19.75
C ILE A 110 -8.39 -5.38 20.61
N ASP A 111 -9.41 -5.16 21.43
CA ASP A 111 -9.43 -4.01 22.36
C ASP A 111 -8.50 -4.23 23.56
N GLN A 112 -7.27 -4.61 23.27
CA GLN A 112 -6.18 -4.78 24.22
C GLN A 112 -4.88 -4.35 23.54
N LYS A 113 -4.12 -3.52 24.24
CA LYS A 113 -2.78 -3.07 23.82
C LYS A 113 -1.79 -3.45 24.93
N LEU A 114 -0.71 -4.11 24.56
CA LEU A 114 0.37 -4.42 25.49
C LEU A 114 1.27 -3.19 25.66
N ASN A 115 1.77 -3.00 26.86
CA ASN A 115 2.72 -1.93 27.15
C ASN A 115 4.13 -2.40 26.76
N VAL A 116 4.50 -2.16 25.51
CA VAL A 116 5.82 -2.49 24.95
C VAL A 116 6.43 -1.24 24.34
N ASN A 117 7.75 -1.21 24.26
CA ASN A 117 8.50 -0.18 23.52
C ASN A 117 9.39 -0.81 22.46
N VAL A 118 9.81 -0.02 21.49
CA VAL A 118 10.59 -0.48 20.35
C VAL A 118 11.96 -1.03 20.79
N ASP A 119 12.62 -0.38 21.74
CA ASP A 119 13.94 -0.83 22.21
C ASP A 119 13.84 -2.18 22.90
N GLY A 120 12.86 -2.40 23.75
CA GLY A 120 12.61 -3.69 24.40
C GLY A 120 12.28 -4.81 23.40
N ILE A 121 11.56 -4.49 22.31
CA ILE A 121 11.31 -5.45 21.22
C ILE A 121 12.62 -5.79 20.49
N LEU A 122 13.44 -4.79 20.16
CA LEU A 122 14.73 -4.99 19.51
C LEU A 122 15.70 -5.78 20.37
N ASN A 123 15.68 -5.54 21.68
CA ASN A 123 16.49 -6.26 22.66
C ASN A 123 15.92 -7.64 23.03
N LYS A 124 14.75 -8.01 22.48
CA LYS A 124 14.05 -9.28 22.79
C LYS A 124 13.69 -9.43 24.28
N GLU A 125 13.34 -8.34 24.94
CA GLU A 125 12.95 -8.32 26.35
C GLU A 125 11.52 -8.91 26.56
N TYR A 126 10.72 -8.98 25.50
CA TYR A 126 9.36 -9.50 25.53
C TYR A 126 9.28 -10.88 24.88
N ASP A 127 8.78 -11.87 25.60
CA ASP A 127 8.45 -13.18 25.02
C ASP A 127 7.12 -13.11 24.25
N THR A 128 7.20 -13.08 22.93
CA THR A 128 6.05 -13.06 22.04
C THR A 128 5.71 -14.43 21.45
N SER A 129 6.48 -15.47 21.77
CA SER A 129 6.37 -16.80 21.14
C SER A 129 5.03 -17.50 21.43
N ASN A 130 4.47 -17.25 22.62
CA ASN A 130 3.22 -17.87 23.08
C ASN A 130 1.98 -16.98 22.94
N LEU A 131 2.08 -15.85 22.23
CA LEU A 131 0.93 -14.98 22.05
C LEU A 131 -0.13 -15.62 21.14
N LYS A 132 -1.36 -15.69 21.65
CA LYS A 132 -2.54 -16.13 20.92
C LYS A 132 -2.83 -15.21 19.72
N TYR A 133 -2.51 -13.93 19.84
CA TYR A 133 -2.78 -12.86 18.89
C TYR A 133 -1.50 -12.43 18.16
N ALA A 134 -1.63 -11.79 17.01
CA ALA A 134 -0.53 -11.06 16.39
C ALA A 134 -0.33 -9.73 17.11
N MET A 135 0.91 -9.37 17.41
CA MET A 135 1.26 -8.12 18.10
C MET A 135 2.05 -7.25 17.14
N ALA A 136 1.54 -6.04 16.86
CA ALA A 136 2.29 -5.00 16.17
C ALA A 136 3.35 -4.36 17.08
N ALA A 137 4.31 -3.64 16.52
CA ALA A 137 5.38 -3.00 17.29
C ALA A 137 4.85 -1.94 18.28
N SER A 138 3.69 -1.37 18.03
CA SER A 138 2.97 -0.49 18.96
C SER A 138 2.37 -1.20 20.18
N GLY A 139 2.43 -2.53 20.24
CA GLY A 139 1.78 -3.34 21.28
C GLY A 139 0.32 -3.68 20.99
N GLN A 140 -0.26 -3.17 19.91
CA GLN A 140 -1.64 -3.47 19.52
C GLN A 140 -1.76 -4.93 19.07
N LEU A 141 -2.82 -5.61 19.55
CA LEU A 141 -3.09 -7.01 19.25
C LEU A 141 -4.14 -7.17 18.15
N TYR A 142 -3.95 -8.21 17.33
CA TYR A 142 -4.84 -8.58 16.22
C TYR A 142 -5.18 -10.07 16.26
N ASP A 143 -6.45 -10.40 16.02
CA ASP A 143 -6.91 -11.79 15.93
C ASP A 143 -6.28 -12.49 14.69
N LYS A 144 -5.75 -13.68 14.88
CA LYS A 144 -5.17 -14.54 13.82
C LYS A 144 -6.16 -15.60 13.32
N SER A 145 -7.31 -15.75 13.94
CA SER A 145 -8.27 -16.83 13.60
C SER A 145 -8.98 -16.59 12.27
N LYS A 146 -9.15 -15.33 11.90
CA LYS A 146 -9.74 -14.87 10.65
C LYS A 146 -8.79 -13.95 9.92
N ARG A 147 -8.72 -14.04 8.58
CA ARG A 147 -8.04 -13.06 7.77
C ARG A 147 -8.86 -11.78 7.68
N GLY A 148 -8.28 -10.64 7.99
CA GLY A 148 -8.93 -9.34 7.85
C GLY A 148 -9.09 -8.91 6.40
N PHE A 149 -10.05 -8.01 6.12
CA PHE A 149 -10.31 -7.58 4.75
C PHE A 149 -9.16 -6.73 4.17
N LEU A 150 -8.48 -5.90 4.98
CA LEU A 150 -7.32 -5.14 4.51
C LEU A 150 -6.16 -6.06 4.13
N PRO A 151 -5.73 -7.02 4.98
CA PRO A 151 -4.75 -8.03 4.61
C PRO A 151 -5.10 -8.83 3.37
N GLU A 152 -6.37 -9.22 3.20
CA GLU A 152 -6.82 -9.98 2.01
C GLU A 152 -6.76 -9.12 0.74
N LEU A 153 -7.17 -7.85 0.81
CA LEU A 153 -7.02 -6.90 -0.29
C LEU A 153 -5.56 -6.65 -0.65
N MET A 154 -4.69 -6.46 0.36
CA MET A 154 -3.25 -6.28 0.14
C MET A 154 -2.64 -7.47 -0.58
N ASP A 155 -2.94 -8.68 -0.12
CA ASP A 155 -2.45 -9.93 -0.71
C ASP A 155 -2.90 -10.07 -2.17
N THR A 156 -4.17 -9.79 -2.44
CA THR A 156 -4.73 -9.83 -3.80
C THR A 156 -4.00 -8.84 -4.72
N ILE A 157 -3.89 -7.57 -4.31
CA ILE A 157 -3.25 -6.52 -5.11
C ILE A 157 -1.76 -6.81 -5.31
N TYR A 158 -1.08 -7.32 -4.28
CA TYR A 158 0.33 -7.70 -4.37
C TYR A 158 0.56 -8.82 -5.37
N ASN A 159 -0.24 -9.88 -5.31
CA ASN A 159 -0.14 -11.02 -6.22
C ASN A 159 -0.42 -10.60 -7.67
N GLU A 160 -1.45 -9.80 -7.91
CA GLU A 160 -1.73 -9.23 -9.23
C GLU A 160 -0.54 -8.41 -9.75
N ARG A 161 0.05 -7.57 -8.90
CA ARG A 161 1.25 -6.80 -9.26
C ARG A 161 2.42 -7.71 -9.66
N VAL A 162 2.66 -8.78 -8.90
CA VAL A 162 3.74 -9.74 -9.20
C VAL A 162 3.53 -10.37 -10.57
N VAL A 163 2.29 -10.78 -10.90
CA VAL A 163 1.95 -11.34 -12.22
C VAL A 163 2.23 -10.34 -13.33
N TYR A 164 1.72 -9.11 -13.21
CA TYR A 164 1.94 -8.07 -14.23
C TYR A 164 3.41 -7.70 -14.39
N LYS A 165 4.14 -7.58 -13.27
CA LYS A 165 5.58 -7.28 -13.32
C LYS A 165 6.38 -8.40 -14.00
N LYS A 166 6.08 -9.67 -13.70
CA LYS A 166 6.72 -10.81 -14.37
C LYS A 166 6.47 -10.78 -15.88
N LYS A 167 5.22 -10.55 -16.29
CA LYS A 167 4.88 -10.48 -17.72
C LYS A 167 5.60 -9.32 -18.42
N MET A 168 5.63 -8.14 -17.80
CA MET A 168 6.39 -7.00 -18.34
C MET A 168 7.89 -7.32 -18.49
N LEU A 169 8.51 -7.97 -17.48
CA LEU A 169 9.93 -8.31 -17.54
C LEU A 169 10.22 -9.38 -18.60
N GLN A 170 9.31 -10.35 -18.77
CA GLN A 170 9.41 -11.36 -19.82
C GLN A 170 9.38 -10.70 -21.20
N LEU A 171 8.42 -9.82 -21.47
CA LEU A 171 8.31 -9.10 -22.74
C LEU A 171 9.53 -8.20 -23.00
N LYS A 172 10.09 -7.59 -21.97
CA LYS A 172 11.34 -6.83 -22.08
C LYS A 172 12.51 -7.73 -22.45
N GLN A 173 12.59 -8.94 -21.91
CA GLN A 173 13.61 -9.90 -22.27
C GLN A 173 13.46 -10.36 -23.73
N GLU A 174 12.21 -10.67 -24.16
CA GLU A 174 11.92 -11.01 -25.54
C GLU A 174 12.35 -9.91 -26.52
N LEU A 175 12.16 -8.63 -26.14
CA LEU A 175 12.61 -7.49 -26.95
C LEU A 175 14.14 -7.39 -27.00
N VAL A 176 14.83 -7.70 -25.91
CA VAL A 176 16.32 -7.73 -25.91
C VAL A 176 16.84 -8.86 -26.79
N ASP A 177 16.18 -10.02 -26.74
CA ASP A 177 16.58 -11.20 -27.52
C ASP A 177 16.27 -11.04 -29.02
N ASP A 178 15.19 -10.31 -29.36
CA ASP A 178 14.81 -10.01 -30.75
C ASP A 178 14.34 -8.54 -30.90
N PRO A 179 15.26 -7.61 -31.14
CA PRO A 179 14.93 -6.19 -31.31
C PRO A 179 14.03 -5.87 -32.51
N SER A 180 13.89 -6.77 -33.47
CA SER A 180 13.03 -6.54 -34.65
C SER A 180 11.53 -6.49 -34.29
N ARG A 181 11.16 -6.98 -33.09
CA ARG A 181 9.78 -6.99 -32.58
C ARG A 181 9.43 -5.74 -31.75
N GLU A 182 10.21 -4.66 -31.85
CA GLU A 182 10.00 -3.45 -31.04
C GLU A 182 8.60 -2.85 -31.23
N GLU A 183 8.10 -2.76 -32.46
CA GLU A 183 6.78 -2.22 -32.78
C GLU A 183 5.65 -3.06 -32.14
N GLU A 184 5.78 -4.38 -32.12
CA GLU A 184 4.83 -5.33 -31.51
C GLU A 184 4.88 -5.26 -29.98
N LEU A 185 6.08 -5.36 -29.39
CA LEU A 185 6.25 -5.58 -27.95
C LEU A 185 6.18 -4.30 -27.11
N SER A 186 6.54 -3.14 -27.67
CA SER A 186 6.58 -1.87 -26.90
C SER A 186 5.21 -1.51 -26.30
N GLY A 187 4.13 -1.72 -27.03
CA GLY A 187 2.76 -1.49 -26.55
C GLY A 187 2.37 -2.40 -25.40
N GLU A 188 2.67 -3.70 -25.51
CA GLU A 188 2.39 -4.69 -24.46
C GLU A 188 3.25 -4.45 -23.20
N ILE A 189 4.52 -4.10 -23.36
CA ILE A 189 5.41 -3.70 -22.25
C ILE A 189 4.83 -2.50 -21.50
N ALA A 190 4.41 -1.46 -22.22
CA ALA A 190 3.81 -0.27 -21.63
C ALA A 190 2.51 -0.61 -20.87
N LYS A 191 1.64 -1.41 -21.44
CA LYS A 191 0.39 -1.90 -20.82
C LYS A 191 0.64 -2.62 -19.50
N TYR A 192 1.51 -3.63 -19.48
CA TYR A 192 1.82 -4.36 -18.25
C TYR A 192 2.59 -3.52 -17.23
N ASN A 193 3.38 -2.55 -17.69
CA ASN A 193 4.00 -1.56 -16.81
C ASN A 193 2.94 -0.69 -16.13
N ASN A 194 1.93 -0.20 -16.85
CA ASN A 194 0.84 0.58 -16.28
C ASN A 194 0.03 -0.24 -15.27
N PHE A 195 -0.28 -1.51 -15.55
CA PHE A 195 -0.99 -2.39 -14.64
C PHE A 195 -0.18 -2.60 -13.33
N GLN A 196 1.11 -2.95 -13.42
CA GLN A 196 1.91 -3.15 -12.21
C GLN A 196 2.15 -1.84 -11.43
N MET A 197 2.23 -0.69 -12.12
CA MET A 197 2.36 0.62 -11.46
C MET A 197 1.06 1.03 -10.76
N ALA A 198 -0.10 0.81 -11.38
CA ALA A 198 -1.40 1.04 -10.73
C ALA A 198 -1.50 0.24 -9.41
N LYS A 199 -1.16 -1.05 -9.44
CA LYS A 199 -1.15 -1.89 -8.23
C LYS A 199 -0.13 -1.43 -7.19
N LYS A 200 1.05 -0.95 -7.61
CA LYS A 200 2.05 -0.37 -6.70
C LYS A 200 1.52 0.86 -6.00
N ILE A 201 0.88 1.78 -6.74
CA ILE A 201 0.32 3.01 -6.19
C ILE A 201 -0.84 2.69 -5.24
N GLN A 202 -1.73 1.76 -5.63
CA GLN A 202 -2.79 1.26 -4.74
C GLN A 202 -2.23 0.83 -3.39
N MET A 203 -1.31 -0.11 -3.37
CA MET A 203 -0.76 -0.64 -2.11
C MET A 203 -0.11 0.44 -1.25
N ASN A 204 0.72 1.29 -1.86
CA ASN A 204 1.45 2.31 -1.11
C ASN A 204 0.53 3.41 -0.56
N SER A 205 -0.57 3.70 -1.24
CA SER A 205 -1.55 4.71 -0.78
C SER A 205 -2.44 4.24 0.38
N CYS A 206 -2.48 2.93 0.66
CA CYS A 206 -3.31 2.38 1.73
C CYS A 206 -2.97 2.97 3.10
N TYR A 207 -1.69 3.04 3.44
CA TYR A 207 -1.25 3.61 4.71
C TYR A 207 -1.74 5.06 4.88
N GLY A 208 -1.63 5.87 3.81
CA GLY A 208 -2.14 7.25 3.81
C GLY A 208 -3.67 7.34 4.00
N ALA A 209 -4.43 6.35 3.51
CA ALA A 209 -5.87 6.27 3.76
C ALA A 209 -6.17 5.85 5.20
N VAL A 210 -5.55 4.78 5.69
CA VAL A 210 -5.75 4.25 7.05
C VAL A 210 -5.40 5.28 8.13
N GLY A 211 -4.36 6.09 7.90
CA GLY A 211 -3.93 7.16 8.79
C GLY A 211 -4.74 8.46 8.70
N ASN A 212 -5.73 8.55 7.82
CA ASN A 212 -6.50 9.77 7.60
C ASN A 212 -7.80 9.76 8.40
N ALA A 213 -7.99 10.76 9.28
CA ALA A 213 -9.19 10.89 10.13
C ALA A 213 -10.52 10.99 9.34
N TYR A 214 -10.48 11.35 8.06
CA TYR A 214 -11.66 11.37 7.19
C TYR A 214 -11.99 10.01 6.54
N PHE A 215 -11.14 9.01 6.78
CA PHE A 215 -11.37 7.66 6.26
C PHE A 215 -12.46 6.96 7.07
N ARG A 216 -13.43 6.32 6.40
CA ARG A 216 -14.56 5.61 7.03
C ARG A 216 -14.13 4.53 8.02
N PHE A 217 -13.00 3.89 7.77
CA PHE A 217 -12.44 2.81 8.58
C PHE A 217 -11.27 3.29 9.44
N PHE A 218 -11.18 4.60 9.68
CA PHE A 218 -10.11 5.19 10.49
C PHE A 218 -10.17 4.66 11.92
N GLN A 219 -9.04 4.18 12.37
CA GLN A 219 -8.77 3.84 13.77
C GLN A 219 -7.32 4.17 14.04
N LEU A 220 -7.09 5.11 14.97
CA LEU A 220 -5.76 5.58 15.31
C LEU A 220 -4.78 4.44 15.60
N ARG A 221 -5.21 3.43 16.37
CA ARG A 221 -4.41 2.25 16.73
C ARG A 221 -3.97 1.43 15.52
N ASN A 222 -4.78 1.38 14.45
CA ASN A 222 -4.40 0.70 13.21
C ASN A 222 -3.31 1.48 12.47
N ALA A 223 -3.39 2.82 12.46
CA ALA A 223 -2.36 3.67 11.86
C ALA A 223 -1.02 3.59 12.63
N GLU A 224 -1.09 3.53 13.97
CA GLU A 224 0.11 3.33 14.83
C GLU A 224 0.75 1.94 14.67
N ALA A 225 0.01 0.96 14.19
CA ALA A 225 0.46 -0.42 14.10
C ALA A 225 1.18 -0.75 12.79
N ILE A 226 1.04 0.11 11.79
CA ILE A 226 1.68 0.00 10.48
C ILE A 226 2.99 0.78 10.46
#